data_a0d8f8361f03019444137bd901d9f6c6
#
_entry.id   a0d8f8361f03019444137bd901d9f6c6
#
_cell.length_a   1.000
_cell.length_b   1.000
_cell.length_c   1.000
_cell.angle_alpha   90.00
_cell.angle_beta   90.00
_cell.angle_gamma   90.00
#
_symmetry.space_group_name_H-M   'P 1'
#
loop_
_entity.id
_entity.type
_entity.pdbx_description
1 polymer ?
#
loop_
_entity_poly.entity_id
_entity_poly.type
_entity_poly.pdbx_seq_one_letter_code
_entity_poly.pdbx_strand_id
1 'polypeptide(L)'
;MDTGDTPAEDLHEDTPTPSRWETVQPWLTLACRVGLAAVLILAAVTKYPPAMSVQAVEAYDLFPADIARLIGYTLPLFELALALLLLAGLATRYVGAASALLMLVFIAGIVSAMARGLNIDCGCFGGGGQVAPEDTRYGLDIARDIAFMAMGAFIALWPRSPFALDRVLGVFR
;
A
#
# COMPACT_ATOMS: atom_id res chain seq x y z
N MET A 1 -11.26 -49.36 55.02
CA MET A 1 -11.98 -48.72 53.92
C MET A 1 -11.60 -47.26 53.94
N ASP A 2 -10.56 -46.95 53.23
CA ASP A 2 -9.99 -45.61 53.16
C ASP A 2 -10.41 -45.02 51.80
N THR A 3 -11.36 -44.10 51.86
CA THR A 3 -11.84 -43.37 50.69
C THR A 3 -10.94 -42.17 50.47
N GLY A 4 -9.94 -42.34 49.61
CA GLY A 4 -9.07 -41.27 49.18
C GLY A 4 -9.85 -40.18 48.46
N ASP A 5 -10.07 -39.06 49.11
CA ASP A 5 -10.43 -37.79 48.52
C ASP A 5 -9.24 -37.28 47.72
N THR A 6 -9.31 -37.42 46.41
CA THR A 6 -8.40 -36.72 45.51
C THR A 6 -8.88 -35.27 45.39
N PRO A 7 -8.10 -34.27 45.79
CA PRO A 7 -8.48 -32.88 45.52
C PRO A 7 -8.56 -32.67 44.03
N ALA A 8 -9.68 -32.17 43.55
CA ALA A 8 -9.80 -31.65 42.19
C ALA A 8 -8.81 -30.48 42.08
N GLU A 9 -7.70 -30.72 41.40
CA GLU A 9 -6.77 -29.71 40.97
C GLU A 9 -7.51 -28.75 40.07
N ASP A 10 -7.83 -27.58 40.61
CA ASP A 10 -8.35 -26.44 39.86
C ASP A 10 -7.31 -26.08 38.81
N LEU A 11 -7.46 -26.66 37.61
CA LEU A 11 -6.79 -26.18 36.40
C LEU A 11 -7.42 -24.83 36.06
N HIS A 12 -7.03 -23.79 36.81
CA HIS A 12 -7.15 -22.42 36.31
C HIS A 12 -6.27 -22.31 35.07
N GLU A 13 -6.89 -22.56 33.95
CA GLU A 13 -6.34 -22.21 32.65
C GLU A 13 -6.20 -20.70 32.66
N ASP A 14 -4.99 -20.21 33.02
CA ASP A 14 -4.61 -18.81 32.86
C ASP A 14 -4.68 -18.46 31.38
N THR A 15 -5.86 -18.07 30.91
CA THR A 15 -6.01 -17.44 29.59
C THR A 15 -5.23 -16.13 29.62
N PRO A 16 -4.10 -16.03 28.91
CA PRO A 16 -3.30 -14.82 28.94
C PRO A 16 -4.15 -13.65 28.45
N THR A 17 -4.26 -12.61 29.26
CA THR A 17 -4.94 -11.38 28.89
C THR A 17 -4.32 -10.84 27.60
N PRO A 18 -5.10 -10.57 26.53
CA PRO A 18 -4.54 -10.13 25.27
C PRO A 18 -3.72 -8.85 25.49
N SER A 19 -2.52 -8.82 24.93
CA SER A 19 -1.66 -7.65 25.02
C SER A 19 -2.34 -6.45 24.36
N ARG A 20 -2.06 -5.24 24.83
CA ARG A 20 -2.58 -4.00 24.21
C ARG A 20 -2.31 -3.96 22.70
N TRP A 21 -1.17 -4.51 22.27
CA TRP A 21 -0.81 -4.62 20.86
C TRP A 21 -1.78 -5.51 20.09
N GLU A 22 -2.15 -6.67 20.61
CA GLU A 22 -3.10 -7.59 19.94
C GLU A 22 -4.49 -6.98 19.76
N THR A 23 -4.86 -6.04 20.63
CA THR A 23 -6.14 -5.32 20.52
C THR A 23 -6.07 -4.16 19.50
N VAL A 24 -4.96 -3.42 19.46
CA VAL A 24 -4.81 -2.20 18.64
C VAL A 24 -4.37 -2.51 17.22
N GLN A 25 -3.49 -3.50 17.04
CA GLN A 25 -2.91 -3.84 15.74
C GLN A 25 -3.95 -4.09 14.62
N PRO A 26 -5.04 -4.84 14.84
CA PRO A 26 -6.01 -5.09 13.78
C PRO A 26 -6.71 -3.82 13.28
N TRP A 27 -6.98 -2.88 14.19
CA TRP A 27 -7.59 -1.59 13.86
C TRP A 27 -6.62 -0.67 13.13
N LEU A 28 -5.35 -0.71 13.51
CA LEU A 28 -4.32 0.05 12.82
C LEU A 28 -4.12 -0.49 11.39
N THR A 29 -4.14 -1.81 11.21
CA THR A 29 -4.10 -2.42 9.87
C THR A 29 -5.31 -2.03 9.04
N LEU A 30 -6.51 -1.99 9.63
CA LEU A 30 -7.72 -1.52 8.94
C LEU A 30 -7.57 -0.06 8.51
N ALA A 31 -7.10 0.81 9.41
CA ALA A 31 -6.88 2.23 9.08
C ALA A 31 -5.86 2.40 7.95
N CYS A 32 -4.74 1.68 7.98
CA CYS A 32 -3.76 1.68 6.90
C CYS A 32 -4.34 1.15 5.58
N ARG A 33 -5.15 0.10 5.61
CA ARG A 33 -5.81 -0.46 4.42
C ARG A 33 -6.75 0.54 3.76
N VAL A 34 -7.65 1.12 4.56
CA VAL A 34 -8.64 2.10 4.05
C VAL A 34 -7.93 3.36 3.56
N GLY A 35 -6.96 3.86 4.33
CA GLY A 35 -6.18 5.04 3.95
C GLY A 35 -5.39 4.83 2.66
N LEU A 36 -4.66 3.72 2.54
CA LEU A 36 -3.89 3.41 1.33
C LEU A 36 -4.79 3.14 0.12
N ALA A 37 -5.93 2.48 0.31
CA ALA A 37 -6.92 2.28 -0.74
C ALA A 37 -7.49 3.61 -1.25
N ALA A 38 -7.85 4.53 -0.35
CA ALA A 38 -8.33 5.86 -0.73
C ALA A 38 -7.28 6.64 -1.55
N VAL A 39 -6.02 6.56 -1.14
CA VAL A 39 -4.89 7.17 -1.87
C VAL A 39 -4.74 6.57 -3.27
N LEU A 40 -4.78 5.26 -3.41
CA LEU A 40 -4.65 4.58 -4.71
C LEU A 40 -5.86 4.87 -5.63
N ILE A 41 -7.08 4.97 -5.08
CA ILE A 41 -8.25 5.39 -5.85
C ILE A 41 -8.06 6.82 -6.35
N LEU A 42 -7.65 7.74 -5.47
CA LEU A 42 -7.40 9.12 -5.85
C LEU A 42 -6.33 9.22 -6.92
N ALA A 43 -5.22 8.47 -6.77
CA ALA A 43 -4.16 8.41 -7.77
C ALA A 43 -4.67 7.89 -9.12
N ALA A 44 -5.47 6.83 -9.13
CA ALA A 44 -6.04 6.28 -10.37
C ALA A 44 -7.02 7.26 -11.06
N VAL A 45 -7.88 7.92 -10.27
CA VAL A 45 -8.90 8.85 -10.80
C VAL A 45 -8.26 10.14 -11.33
N THR A 46 -7.27 10.68 -10.64
CA THR A 46 -6.59 11.92 -11.06
C THR A 46 -5.72 11.76 -12.31
N LYS A 47 -5.33 10.52 -12.65
CA LYS A 47 -4.64 10.19 -13.89
C LYS A 47 -5.58 10.05 -15.11
N TYR A 48 -6.87 10.23 -14.93
CA TYR A 48 -7.82 10.23 -16.03
C TYR A 48 -7.97 11.64 -16.65
N PRO A 49 -7.94 11.82 -17.99
CA PRO A 49 -7.88 10.79 -19.03
C PRO A 49 -6.49 10.12 -19.14
N PRO A 50 -6.41 8.88 -19.65
CA PRO A 50 -5.17 8.09 -19.66
C PRO A 50 -3.98 8.76 -20.37
N ALA A 51 -4.23 9.70 -21.26
CA ALA A 51 -3.17 10.48 -21.93
C ALA A 51 -2.27 11.22 -20.93
N MET A 52 -2.80 11.68 -19.80
CA MET A 52 -2.02 12.35 -18.74
C MET A 52 -1.06 11.36 -18.05
N SER A 53 -1.53 10.15 -17.80
CA SER A 53 -0.68 9.09 -17.24
C SER A 53 0.45 8.70 -18.20
N VAL A 54 0.16 8.62 -19.49
CA VAL A 54 1.19 8.36 -20.52
C VAL A 54 2.23 9.49 -20.52
N GLN A 55 1.80 10.74 -20.56
CA GLN A 55 2.69 11.90 -20.53
C GLN A 55 3.58 11.90 -19.26
N ALA A 56 3.02 11.53 -18.10
CA ALA A 56 3.78 11.42 -16.88
C ALA A 56 4.89 10.37 -16.99
N VAL A 57 4.58 9.18 -17.54
CA VAL A 57 5.59 8.11 -17.71
C VAL A 57 6.65 8.48 -18.75
N GLU A 58 6.24 9.12 -19.86
CA GLU A 58 7.18 9.59 -20.91
C GLU A 58 8.14 10.66 -20.36
N ALA A 59 7.70 11.51 -19.45
CA ALA A 59 8.54 12.57 -18.86
C ALA A 59 9.74 12.04 -18.08
N TYR A 60 9.67 10.81 -17.54
CA TYR A 60 10.81 10.17 -16.89
C TYR A 60 11.93 9.76 -17.85
N ASP A 61 11.66 9.68 -19.15
CA ASP A 61 12.63 9.32 -20.20
C ASP A 61 13.43 8.04 -19.86
N LEU A 62 12.73 7.04 -19.32
CA LEU A 62 13.31 5.74 -18.92
C LEU A 62 13.02 4.64 -19.93
N PHE A 63 11.96 4.80 -20.73
CA PHE A 63 11.42 3.76 -21.61
C PHE A 63 11.16 4.30 -23.01
N PRO A 64 11.29 3.44 -24.06
CA PRO A 64 10.78 3.78 -25.38
C PRO A 64 9.28 4.13 -25.33
N ALA A 65 8.82 4.99 -26.24
CA ALA A 65 7.46 5.54 -26.24
C ALA A 65 6.35 4.47 -26.17
N ASP A 66 6.53 3.33 -26.84
CA ASP A 66 5.54 2.25 -26.84
C ASP A 66 5.40 1.60 -25.47
N ILE A 67 6.52 1.40 -24.76
CA ILE A 67 6.53 0.85 -23.40
C ILE A 67 5.96 1.88 -22.41
N ALA A 68 6.35 3.16 -22.55
CA ALA A 68 5.82 4.25 -21.72
C ALA A 68 4.28 4.36 -21.85
N ARG A 69 3.76 4.22 -23.08
CA ARG A 69 2.31 4.17 -23.31
C ARG A 69 1.64 2.99 -22.62
N LEU A 70 2.21 1.79 -22.78
CA LEU A 70 1.66 0.59 -22.14
C LEU A 70 1.59 0.77 -20.62
N ILE A 71 2.68 1.24 -19.99
CA ILE A 71 2.73 1.53 -18.56
C ILE A 71 1.69 2.60 -18.19
N GLY A 72 1.64 3.72 -18.94
CA GLY A 72 0.72 4.82 -18.67
C GLY A 72 -0.75 4.40 -18.71
N TYR A 73 -1.15 3.51 -19.62
CA TYR A 73 -2.52 2.99 -19.67
C TYR A 73 -2.81 1.95 -18.59
N THR A 74 -1.84 1.12 -18.23
CA THR A 74 -2.05 0.00 -17.28
C THR A 74 -1.91 0.43 -15.83
N LEU A 75 -1.10 1.43 -15.54
CA LEU A 75 -0.81 1.88 -14.18
C LEU A 75 -2.05 2.31 -13.39
N PRO A 76 -2.95 3.17 -13.89
CA PRO A 76 -4.17 3.54 -13.16
C PRO A 76 -5.09 2.35 -12.89
N LEU A 77 -5.15 1.39 -13.81
CA LEU A 77 -5.95 0.16 -13.63
C LEU A 77 -5.34 -0.73 -12.55
N PHE A 78 -4.02 -0.82 -12.50
CA PHE A 78 -3.31 -1.56 -11.47
C PHE A 78 -3.48 -0.93 -10.08
N GLU A 79 -3.38 0.40 -9.98
CA GLU A 79 -3.65 1.15 -8.75
C GLU A 79 -5.08 0.92 -8.25
N LEU A 80 -6.06 0.98 -9.15
CA LEU A 80 -7.47 0.72 -8.82
C LEU A 80 -7.69 -0.73 -8.37
N ALA A 81 -7.07 -1.70 -9.04
CA ALA A 81 -7.17 -3.11 -8.65
C ALA A 81 -6.59 -3.33 -7.24
N LEU A 82 -5.41 -2.78 -6.93
CA LEU A 82 -4.83 -2.84 -5.59
C LEU A 82 -5.76 -2.20 -4.55
N ALA A 83 -6.33 -1.04 -4.86
CA ALA A 83 -7.27 -0.35 -3.97
C ALA A 83 -8.50 -1.19 -3.64
N LEU A 84 -9.12 -1.80 -4.66
CA LEU A 84 -10.30 -2.66 -4.49
C LEU A 84 -9.98 -3.92 -3.68
N LEU A 85 -8.82 -4.54 -3.91
CA LEU A 85 -8.36 -5.68 -3.14
C LEU A 85 -8.07 -5.32 -1.67
N LEU A 86 -7.48 -4.13 -1.42
CA LEU A 86 -7.29 -3.61 -0.06
C LEU A 86 -8.64 -3.36 0.63
N LEU A 87 -9.61 -2.76 -0.04
CA LEU A 87 -10.95 -2.54 0.54
C LEU A 87 -11.65 -3.85 0.85
N ALA A 88 -11.60 -4.81 -0.07
CA ALA A 88 -12.16 -6.14 0.14
C ALA A 88 -11.44 -6.92 1.24
N GLY A 89 -10.17 -6.59 1.52
CA GLY A 89 -9.32 -7.35 2.43
C GLY A 89 -9.04 -8.75 1.91
N LEU A 90 -8.80 -8.84 0.60
CA LEU A 90 -8.45 -10.09 -0.07
C LEU A 90 -6.96 -10.12 -0.35
N ALA A 91 -6.31 -11.23 -0.03
CA ALA A 91 -4.87 -11.41 -0.17
C ALA A 91 -4.06 -10.25 0.49
N THR A 92 -4.55 -9.75 1.62
CA THR A 92 -4.12 -8.50 2.28
C THR A 92 -2.61 -8.36 2.38
N ARG A 93 -1.91 -9.44 2.72
CA ARG A 93 -0.45 -9.48 2.83
C ARG A 93 0.24 -9.19 1.50
N TYR A 94 -0.20 -9.85 0.44
CA TYR A 94 0.42 -9.71 -0.90
C TYR A 94 0.09 -8.37 -1.53
N VAL A 95 -1.15 -7.90 -1.35
CA VAL A 95 -1.58 -6.59 -1.85
C VAL A 95 -0.86 -5.46 -1.13
N GLY A 96 -0.66 -5.58 0.18
CA GLY A 96 0.15 -4.64 0.96
C GLY A 96 1.60 -4.59 0.46
N ALA A 97 2.21 -5.75 0.21
CA ALA A 97 3.57 -5.84 -0.33
C ALA A 97 3.66 -5.27 -1.76
N ALA A 98 2.68 -5.56 -2.63
CA ALA A 98 2.63 -5.01 -3.98
C ALA A 98 2.46 -3.48 -3.98
N SER A 99 1.64 -2.94 -3.07
CA SER A 99 1.49 -1.49 -2.89
C SER A 99 2.77 -0.84 -2.40
N ALA A 100 3.47 -1.46 -1.44
CA ALA A 100 4.77 -0.97 -0.97
C ALA A 100 5.83 -0.98 -2.09
N LEU A 101 5.85 -2.04 -2.90
CA LEU A 101 6.76 -2.15 -4.05
C LEU A 101 6.45 -1.08 -5.11
N LEU A 102 5.16 -0.82 -5.37
CA LEU A 102 4.75 0.25 -6.29
C LEU A 102 5.27 1.62 -5.83
N MET A 103 5.14 1.95 -4.54
CA MET A 103 5.68 3.20 -3.99
C MET A 103 7.21 3.25 -4.09
N LEU A 104 7.89 2.13 -3.86
CA LEU A 104 9.35 2.03 -4.04
C LEU A 104 9.75 2.32 -5.49
N VAL A 105 9.01 1.81 -6.48
CA VAL A 105 9.25 2.08 -7.91
C VAL A 105 9.07 3.57 -8.21
N PHE A 106 8.04 4.23 -7.64
CA PHE A 106 7.86 5.66 -7.81
C PHE A 106 9.01 6.47 -7.21
N ILE A 107 9.44 6.14 -5.98
CA ILE A 107 10.59 6.78 -5.34
C ILE A 107 11.85 6.60 -6.21
N ALA A 108 12.11 5.39 -6.71
CA ALA A 108 13.26 5.13 -7.58
C ALA A 108 13.21 5.95 -8.88
N GLY A 109 12.01 6.09 -9.48
CA GLY A 109 11.79 6.96 -10.63
C GLY A 109 12.12 8.41 -10.35
N ILE A 110 11.60 8.97 -9.24
CA ILE A 110 11.86 10.36 -8.82
C ILE A 110 13.35 10.58 -8.58
N VAL A 111 14.01 9.68 -7.85
CA VAL A 111 15.45 9.76 -7.59
C VAL A 111 16.25 9.70 -8.90
N SER A 112 15.85 8.85 -9.84
CA SER A 112 16.46 8.78 -11.16
C SER A 112 16.29 10.08 -11.95
N ALA A 113 15.11 10.70 -11.92
CA ALA A 113 14.84 11.98 -12.55
C ALA A 113 15.71 13.10 -11.95
N MET A 114 15.79 13.16 -10.61
CA MET A 114 16.65 14.10 -9.89
C MET A 114 18.13 13.94 -10.30
N ALA A 115 18.65 12.72 -10.33
CA ALA A 115 20.04 12.43 -10.67
C ALA A 115 20.39 12.83 -12.11
N ARG A 116 19.40 12.87 -13.01
CA ARG A 116 19.55 13.28 -14.41
C ARG A 116 19.26 14.76 -14.65
N GLY A 117 18.90 15.51 -13.59
CA GLY A 117 18.59 16.94 -13.70
C GLY A 117 17.29 17.24 -14.46
N LEU A 118 16.37 16.28 -14.54
CA LEU A 118 15.06 16.49 -15.15
C LEU A 118 14.18 17.29 -14.19
N ASN A 119 13.38 18.22 -14.73
CA ASN A 119 12.36 18.95 -13.97
C ASN A 119 10.98 18.40 -14.38
N ILE A 120 10.47 17.45 -13.60
CA ILE A 120 9.20 16.80 -13.86
C ILE A 120 8.31 16.82 -12.62
N ASP A 121 7.00 16.82 -12.84
CA ASP A 121 6.01 16.43 -11.84
C ASP A 121 5.94 14.89 -11.80
N CYS A 122 5.92 14.29 -10.61
CA CYS A 122 5.89 12.84 -10.48
C CYS A 122 4.67 12.16 -11.10
N GLY A 123 3.59 12.90 -11.35
CA GLY A 123 2.35 12.39 -11.92
C GLY A 123 1.59 11.41 -11.02
N CYS A 124 1.98 11.29 -9.75
CA CYS A 124 1.34 10.32 -8.84
C CYS A 124 -0.13 10.66 -8.56
N PHE A 125 -0.50 11.94 -8.53
CA PHE A 125 -1.87 12.42 -8.29
C PHE A 125 -2.41 13.32 -9.40
N GLY A 126 -2.21 12.91 -10.65
CA GLY A 126 -2.56 13.74 -11.80
C GLY A 126 -1.48 14.78 -12.08
N GLY A 127 -1.61 15.47 -13.23
CA GLY A 127 -0.51 16.24 -13.78
C GLY A 127 0.51 15.30 -14.42
N GLY A 128 1.77 15.53 -14.19
CA GLY A 128 2.87 14.80 -14.82
C GLY A 128 3.34 15.50 -16.09
N GLY A 129 4.59 15.28 -16.43
CA GLY A 129 5.24 15.96 -17.53
C GLY A 129 6.35 16.88 -17.07
N GLN A 130 6.91 17.62 -18.00
CA GLN A 130 7.94 18.59 -17.69
C GLN A 130 7.33 19.84 -17.04
N VAL A 131 7.98 20.32 -15.98
CA VAL A 131 7.58 21.51 -15.22
C VAL A 131 8.73 22.49 -15.11
N ALA A 132 8.45 23.74 -14.71
CA ALA A 132 9.51 24.68 -14.40
C ALA A 132 10.33 24.22 -13.15
N PRO A 133 11.63 24.54 -13.06
CA PRO A 133 12.47 24.12 -11.93
C PRO A 133 11.91 24.48 -10.56
N GLU A 134 11.24 25.65 -10.46
CA GLU A 134 10.60 26.16 -9.25
C GLU A 134 9.36 25.36 -8.82
N ASP A 135 8.75 24.63 -9.74
CA ASP A 135 7.54 23.84 -9.50
C ASP A 135 7.85 22.40 -9.09
N THR A 136 9.11 21.98 -9.13
CA THR A 136 9.52 20.63 -8.73
C THR A 136 9.44 20.45 -7.21
N ARG A 137 8.72 19.40 -6.74
CA ARG A 137 8.51 19.11 -5.32
C ARG A 137 9.01 17.74 -4.90
N TYR A 138 10.12 17.29 -5.47
CA TYR A 138 10.66 15.95 -5.25
C TYR A 138 10.79 15.53 -3.78
N GLY A 139 11.24 16.45 -2.91
CA GLY A 139 11.39 16.13 -1.49
C GLY A 139 10.07 15.79 -0.81
N LEU A 140 9.00 16.49 -1.18
CA LEU A 140 7.67 16.27 -0.63
C LEU A 140 7.03 15.01 -1.22
N ASP A 141 7.22 14.76 -2.50
CA ASP A 141 6.75 13.56 -3.19
C ASP A 141 7.40 12.30 -2.62
N ILE A 142 8.72 12.30 -2.45
CA ILE A 142 9.45 11.18 -1.84
C ILE A 142 9.00 10.95 -0.39
N ALA A 143 8.85 12.01 0.42
CA ALA A 143 8.41 11.87 1.81
C ALA A 143 7.01 11.25 1.91
N ARG A 144 6.09 11.68 1.04
CA ARG A 144 4.75 11.13 0.91
C ARG A 144 4.77 9.66 0.50
N ASP A 145 5.54 9.33 -0.54
CA ASP A 145 5.62 7.96 -1.06
C ASP A 145 6.29 7.00 -0.06
N ILE A 146 7.26 7.50 0.75
CA ILE A 146 7.82 6.74 1.88
C ILE A 146 6.72 6.45 2.93
N ALA A 147 5.87 7.41 3.24
CA ALA A 147 4.77 7.19 4.19
C ALA A 147 3.79 6.11 3.66
N PHE A 148 3.42 6.17 2.38
CA PHE A 148 2.54 5.16 1.78
C PHE A 148 3.22 3.80 1.66
N MET A 149 4.51 3.76 1.35
CA MET A 149 5.32 2.54 1.37
C MET A 149 5.34 1.90 2.76
N ALA A 150 5.51 2.71 3.82
CA ALA A 150 5.47 2.23 5.19
C ALA A 150 4.10 1.66 5.57
N MET A 151 2.99 2.28 5.12
CA MET A 151 1.64 1.74 5.30
C MET A 151 1.48 0.39 4.60
N GLY A 152 1.92 0.27 3.35
CA GLY A 152 1.88 -1.00 2.60
C GLY A 152 2.73 -2.09 3.25
N ALA A 153 3.93 -1.76 3.70
CA ALA A 153 4.82 -2.67 4.42
C ALA A 153 4.19 -3.11 5.76
N PHE A 154 3.59 -2.18 6.49
CA PHE A 154 2.87 -2.50 7.73
C PHE A 154 1.74 -3.50 7.49
N ILE A 155 0.90 -3.29 6.46
CA ILE A 155 -0.17 -4.21 6.07
C ILE A 155 0.40 -5.60 5.71
N ALA A 156 1.52 -5.65 5.00
CA ALA A 156 2.17 -6.91 4.60
C ALA A 156 2.73 -7.69 5.80
N LEU A 157 3.28 -7.01 6.79
CA LEU A 157 3.86 -7.63 7.99
C LEU A 157 2.79 -8.05 9.01
N TRP A 158 1.74 -7.25 9.15
CA TRP A 158 0.63 -7.47 10.09
C TRP A 158 -0.73 -7.48 9.37
N PRO A 159 -1.03 -8.54 8.58
CA PRO A 159 -2.22 -8.57 7.72
C PRO A 159 -3.52 -8.79 8.49
N ARG A 160 -3.48 -9.10 9.78
CA ARG A 160 -4.68 -9.34 10.60
C ARG A 160 -5.49 -8.05 10.72
N SER A 161 -6.71 -8.05 10.20
CA SER A 161 -7.60 -6.88 10.20
C SER A 161 -9.06 -7.31 10.39
N PRO A 162 -9.89 -6.55 11.11
CA PRO A 162 -11.33 -6.77 11.11
C PRO A 162 -11.88 -6.53 9.69
N PHE A 163 -12.97 -7.20 9.37
CA PHE A 163 -13.65 -7.08 8.07
C PHE A 163 -12.79 -7.44 6.84
N ALA A 164 -11.80 -8.33 6.99
CA ALA A 164 -11.05 -8.87 5.86
C ALA A 164 -11.72 -10.15 5.35
N LEU A 165 -11.93 -10.24 4.02
CA LEU A 165 -12.42 -11.45 3.36
C LEU A 165 -11.45 -12.62 3.54
N ASP A 166 -10.15 -12.36 3.68
CA ASP A 166 -9.14 -13.37 4.01
C ASP A 166 -9.50 -14.18 5.26
N ARG A 167 -10.17 -13.54 6.23
CA ARG A 167 -10.60 -14.16 7.48
C ARG A 167 -11.76 -15.13 7.26
N VAL A 168 -12.66 -14.78 6.35
CA VAL A 168 -13.84 -15.61 6.00
C VAL A 168 -13.41 -16.79 5.14
N LEU A 169 -12.43 -16.58 4.26
CA LEU A 169 -11.90 -17.59 3.35
C LEU A 169 -10.81 -18.48 3.97
N GLY A 170 -10.39 -18.19 5.22
CA GLY A 170 -9.38 -18.98 5.91
C GLY A 170 -7.98 -18.93 5.28
N VAL A 171 -7.67 -17.91 4.48
CA VAL A 171 -6.42 -17.79 3.73
C VAL A 171 -5.22 -17.57 4.65
N PHE A 172 -5.43 -16.98 5.83
CA PHE A 172 -4.41 -16.80 6.88
C PHE A 172 -5.01 -17.22 8.22
N ARG A 173 -4.70 -18.45 8.64
CA ARG A 173 -4.93 -18.93 10.01
C ARG A 173 -3.78 -18.52 10.92
#